data_dc33733934ac7bb303db1c50e12e720b
#
_entry.id   dc33733934ac7bb303db1c50e12e720b
#
_cell.length_a   1.000
_cell.length_b   1.000
_cell.length_c   1.000
_cell.angle_alpha   90.00
_cell.angle_beta   90.00
_cell.angle_gamma   90.00
#
_symmetry.space_group_name_H-M   'P 1'
#
loop_
_entity.id
_entity.type
_entity.pdbx_description
1 polymer ?
#
loop_
_entity_poly.entity_id
_entity_poly.type
_entity_poly.pdbx_seq_one_letter_code
_entity_poly.pdbx_strand_id
1 'polypeptide(L)'
;MLPMLGITGHSGSGKTTLLEKLLPALQQRNLRPAVIKHSHHNAQIDKEGKDSWRMKEAGAVQVIMTCDQRWALMTETPQSASLAYLAQQFDATLTDFVL
;
A
#
# COMPACT_ATOMS: atom_id res chain seq x y z
N MET A 1 -10.63 -14.60 -1.72
CA MET A 1 -10.29 -13.21 -2.06
C MET A 1 -10.88 -12.26 -1.02
N LEU A 2 -10.10 -11.29 -0.57
CA LEU A 2 -10.57 -10.32 0.41
C LEU A 2 -11.60 -9.36 -0.23
N PRO A 3 -12.69 -9.02 0.48
CA PRO A 3 -13.60 -7.99 0.01
C PRO A 3 -12.87 -6.66 -0.16
N MET A 4 -13.28 -5.89 -1.18
CA MET A 4 -12.64 -4.62 -1.51
C MET A 4 -13.68 -3.53 -1.71
N LEU A 5 -13.43 -2.37 -1.11
CA LEU A 5 -14.25 -1.18 -1.30
C LEU A 5 -13.38 -0.06 -1.88
N GLY A 6 -13.80 0.50 -3.00
CA GLY A 6 -13.08 1.60 -3.63
C GLY A 6 -13.52 2.95 -3.10
N ILE A 7 -12.55 3.82 -2.85
CA ILE A 7 -12.80 5.21 -2.49
C ILE A 7 -12.13 6.08 -3.55
N THR A 8 -12.92 6.88 -4.27
CA THR A 8 -12.44 7.69 -5.37
C THR A 8 -12.71 9.17 -5.11
N GLY A 9 -11.95 10.02 -5.79
CA GLY A 9 -12.10 11.46 -5.71
C GLY A 9 -10.84 12.14 -6.22
N HIS A 10 -10.96 13.42 -6.51
CA HIS A 10 -9.82 14.21 -6.94
C HIS A 10 -8.89 14.50 -5.76
N SER A 11 -7.63 14.83 -6.07
CA SER A 11 -6.68 15.30 -5.08
C SER A 11 -7.29 16.50 -4.33
N GLY A 12 -7.18 16.49 -3.00
CA GLY A 12 -7.76 17.54 -2.18
C GLY A 12 -9.24 17.40 -1.89
N SER A 13 -9.89 16.30 -2.29
CA SER A 13 -11.31 16.06 -2.04
C SER A 13 -11.63 15.54 -0.63
N GLY A 14 -10.61 15.30 0.21
CA GLY A 14 -10.80 14.81 1.57
C GLY A 14 -10.74 13.30 1.73
N LYS A 15 -10.23 12.56 0.74
CA LYS A 15 -10.13 11.10 0.81
C LYS A 15 -9.31 10.64 2.01
N THR A 16 -8.14 11.25 2.22
CA THR A 16 -7.27 10.90 3.34
C THR A 16 -7.94 11.23 4.66
N THR A 17 -8.60 12.37 4.76
CA THR A 17 -9.33 12.76 5.97
C THR A 17 -10.44 11.77 6.28
N LEU A 18 -11.18 11.32 5.26
CA LEU A 18 -12.21 10.31 5.43
C LEU A 18 -11.61 9.00 5.95
N LEU A 19 -10.51 8.55 5.37
CA LEU A 19 -9.84 7.31 5.79
C LEU A 19 -9.30 7.40 7.21
N GLU A 20 -8.74 8.55 7.60
CA GLU A 20 -8.25 8.77 8.97
C GLU A 20 -9.36 8.63 10.02
N LYS A 21 -10.60 8.90 9.64
CA LYS A 21 -11.77 8.72 10.52
C LYS A 21 -12.35 7.32 10.42
N LEU A 22 -12.36 6.76 9.22
CA LEU A 22 -12.98 5.45 8.95
C LEU A 22 -12.16 4.31 9.56
N LEU A 23 -10.83 4.36 9.43
CA LEU A 23 -9.97 3.26 9.90
C LEU A 23 -10.11 2.99 11.39
N PRO A 24 -10.07 4.01 12.29
CA PRO A 24 -10.29 3.74 13.71
C PRO A 24 -11.69 3.19 14.00
N ALA A 25 -12.71 3.68 13.29
CA ALA A 25 -14.08 3.19 13.49
C ALA A 25 -14.20 1.71 13.13
N LEU A 26 -13.53 1.27 12.07
CA LEU A 26 -13.52 -0.14 11.68
C LEU A 26 -12.77 -1.00 12.69
N GLN A 27 -11.65 -0.51 13.22
CA GLN A 27 -10.90 -1.20 14.26
C GLN A 27 -11.71 -1.39 15.53
N GLN A 28 -12.54 -0.41 15.90
CA GLN A 28 -13.43 -0.52 17.05
C GLN A 28 -14.48 -1.61 16.88
N ARG A 29 -14.78 -1.98 15.64
CA ARG A 29 -15.70 -3.08 15.32
C ARG A 29 -14.98 -4.41 15.11
N ASN A 30 -13.70 -4.49 15.49
CA ASN A 30 -12.85 -5.67 15.34
C ASN A 30 -12.66 -6.08 13.88
N LEU A 31 -12.71 -5.12 12.97
CA LEU A 31 -12.40 -5.31 11.55
C LEU A 31 -10.97 -4.84 11.28
N ARG A 32 -10.22 -5.61 10.51
CA ARG A 32 -8.80 -5.34 10.23
C ARG A 32 -8.66 -4.90 8.78
N PRO A 33 -8.60 -3.58 8.51
CA PRO A 33 -8.51 -3.09 7.15
C PRO A 33 -7.08 -3.09 6.62
N ALA A 34 -6.93 -3.34 5.32
CA ALA A 34 -5.74 -3.06 4.55
C ALA A 34 -6.05 -1.95 3.55
N VAL A 35 -5.04 -1.19 3.17
CA VAL A 35 -5.23 -0.03 2.29
C VAL A 35 -4.32 -0.14 1.09
N ILE A 36 -4.89 0.09 -0.10
CA ILE A 36 -4.14 0.32 -1.33
C ILE A 36 -4.29 1.79 -1.69
N LYS A 37 -3.18 2.49 -1.83
CA LYS A 37 -3.16 3.86 -2.33
C LYS A 37 -2.53 3.87 -3.71
N HIS A 38 -3.27 4.37 -4.70
CA HIS A 38 -2.75 4.53 -6.05
C HIS A 38 -2.41 5.99 -6.30
N SER A 39 -1.24 6.23 -6.88
CA SER A 39 -0.80 7.54 -7.33
C SER A 39 -0.61 7.51 -8.84
N HIS A 40 -1.16 8.51 -9.54
CA HIS A 40 -0.99 8.63 -10.98
C HIS A 40 0.39 9.17 -11.37
N HIS A 41 1.13 9.67 -10.40
CA HIS A 41 2.49 10.16 -10.61
C HIS A 41 3.48 9.08 -10.23
N ASN A 42 4.70 9.16 -10.77
CA ASN A 42 5.81 8.34 -10.30
C ASN A 42 6.17 8.82 -8.89
N ALA A 43 5.37 8.37 -7.91
CA ALA A 43 5.63 8.72 -6.53
C ALA A 43 6.94 8.09 -6.09
N GLN A 44 7.77 8.86 -5.42
CA GLN A 44 8.96 8.33 -4.80
C GLN A 44 8.56 7.61 -3.52
N ILE A 45 8.32 6.31 -3.65
CA ILE A 45 8.07 5.44 -2.51
C ILE A 45 9.34 5.37 -1.66
N ASP A 46 10.49 5.53 -2.32
CA ASP A 46 11.79 5.40 -1.72
C ASP A 46 12.57 6.70 -1.91
N LYS A 47 13.26 7.17 -0.88
CA LYS A 47 14.05 8.39 -0.96
C LYS A 47 15.33 8.16 -1.73
N GLU A 48 15.63 9.07 -2.67
CA GLU A 48 16.89 9.09 -3.38
C GLU A 48 18.06 9.13 -2.40
N GLY A 49 19.07 8.30 -2.64
CA GLY A 49 20.26 8.23 -1.80
C GLY A 49 20.19 7.25 -0.63
N LYS A 50 19.01 6.69 -0.33
CA LYS A 50 18.88 5.64 0.68
C LYS A 50 19.40 4.32 0.13
N ASP A 51 19.77 3.39 1.02
CA ASP A 51 20.33 2.10 0.62
C ASP A 51 19.37 1.31 -0.26
N SER A 52 18.08 1.28 0.08
CA SER A 52 17.06 0.60 -0.71
C SER A 52 16.94 1.19 -2.12
N TRP A 53 16.99 2.52 -2.23
CA TRP A 53 16.97 3.22 -3.52
C TRP A 53 18.20 2.85 -4.35
N ARG A 54 19.37 2.81 -3.71
CA ARG A 54 20.63 2.47 -4.38
C ARG A 54 20.62 1.04 -4.90
N MET A 55 20.05 0.10 -4.15
CA MET A 55 19.92 -1.29 -4.57
C MET A 55 18.99 -1.43 -5.76
N LYS A 56 17.88 -0.70 -5.76
CA LYS A 56 16.96 -0.66 -6.90
C LYS A 56 17.67 -0.11 -8.13
N GLU A 57 18.38 1.01 -8.00
CA GLU A 57 19.10 1.62 -9.12
C GLU A 57 20.20 0.70 -9.65
N ALA A 58 20.78 -0.13 -8.79
CA ALA A 58 21.79 -1.10 -9.18
C ALA A 58 21.23 -2.35 -9.85
N GLY A 59 19.90 -2.51 -9.90
CA GLY A 59 19.25 -3.58 -10.65
C GLY A 59 18.37 -4.53 -9.85
N ALA A 60 18.16 -4.31 -8.56
CA ALA A 60 17.25 -5.14 -7.79
C ALA A 60 15.81 -4.89 -8.24
N VAL A 61 15.08 -5.95 -8.62
CA VAL A 61 13.68 -5.83 -9.03
C VAL A 61 12.72 -5.83 -7.86
N GLN A 62 13.15 -6.37 -6.72
CA GLN A 62 12.39 -6.33 -5.48
C GLN A 62 13.34 -6.07 -4.32
N VAL A 63 12.89 -5.25 -3.37
CA VAL A 63 13.65 -4.93 -2.17
C VAL A 63 12.72 -5.06 -0.97
N ILE A 64 13.16 -5.79 0.06
CA ILE A 64 12.46 -5.83 1.34
C ILE A 64 13.27 -5.02 2.35
N MET A 65 12.59 -4.08 3.01
CA MET A 65 13.11 -3.38 4.17
C MET A 65 12.41 -3.91 5.41
N THR A 66 13.18 -4.24 6.44
CA THR A 66 12.59 -4.82 7.64
C THR A 66 13.17 -4.19 8.89
N CYS A 67 12.34 -4.07 9.92
CA CYS A 67 12.74 -3.71 11.28
C CYS A 67 11.92 -4.55 12.26
N ASP A 68 12.08 -4.31 13.57
CA ASP A 68 11.49 -5.21 14.57
C ASP A 68 9.97 -5.34 14.48
N GLN A 69 9.26 -4.29 14.05
CA GLN A 69 7.80 -4.26 14.12
C GLN A 69 7.13 -4.12 12.76
N ARG A 70 7.88 -4.01 11.68
CA ARG A 70 7.31 -3.90 10.34
C ARG A 70 8.30 -4.26 9.26
N TRP A 71 7.78 -4.57 8.12
CA TRP A 71 8.56 -4.75 6.91
C TRP A 71 7.78 -4.19 5.72
N ALA A 72 8.50 -3.86 4.66
CA ALA A 72 7.90 -3.36 3.42
C ALA A 72 8.56 -4.03 2.23
N LEU A 73 7.76 -4.39 1.24
CA LEU A 73 8.22 -4.95 -0.02
C LEU A 73 7.99 -3.90 -1.11
N MET A 74 9.04 -3.55 -1.84
CA MET A 74 8.96 -2.69 -3.02
C MET A 74 9.25 -3.52 -4.25
N THR A 75 8.36 -3.49 -5.24
CA THR A 75 8.48 -4.22 -6.48
C THR A 75 8.48 -3.25 -7.64
N GLU A 76 9.49 -3.35 -8.51
CA GLU A 76 9.50 -2.61 -9.77
C GLU A 76 8.63 -3.34 -10.79
N THR A 77 7.77 -2.60 -11.47
CA THR A 77 6.89 -3.18 -12.48
C THR A 77 7.02 -2.38 -13.77
N PRO A 78 7.16 -3.07 -14.93
CA PRO A 78 7.22 -2.35 -16.22
C PRO A 78 5.89 -1.71 -16.58
N GLN A 79 4.78 -2.22 -16.02
CA GLN A 79 3.44 -1.69 -16.21
C GLN A 79 2.75 -1.63 -14.85
N SER A 80 1.72 -0.79 -14.74
CA SER A 80 0.94 -0.69 -13.49
C SER A 80 0.34 -2.05 -13.14
N ALA A 81 0.51 -2.46 -11.88
CA ALA A 81 -0.09 -3.69 -11.40
C ALA A 81 -1.60 -3.54 -11.28
N SER A 82 -2.35 -4.61 -11.57
CA SER A 82 -3.80 -4.60 -11.43
C SER A 82 -4.20 -4.56 -9.95
N LEU A 83 -5.39 -4.02 -9.68
CA LEU A 83 -5.93 -3.99 -8.32
C LEU A 83 -6.10 -5.39 -7.75
N ALA A 84 -6.55 -6.33 -8.56
CA ALA A 84 -6.70 -7.72 -8.13
C ALA A 84 -5.37 -8.34 -7.72
N TYR A 85 -4.32 -8.10 -8.50
CA TYR A 85 -2.99 -8.59 -8.17
C TYR A 85 -2.47 -7.96 -6.87
N LEU A 86 -2.63 -6.64 -6.72
CA LEU A 86 -2.19 -5.94 -5.53
C LEU A 86 -2.92 -6.43 -4.28
N ALA A 87 -4.23 -6.66 -4.39
CA ALA A 87 -5.01 -7.15 -3.26
C ALA A 87 -4.54 -8.54 -2.80
N GLN A 88 -4.02 -9.37 -3.71
CA GLN A 88 -3.49 -10.68 -3.36
C GLN A 88 -2.20 -10.62 -2.54
N GLN A 89 -1.54 -9.47 -2.49
CA GLN A 89 -0.31 -9.31 -1.71
C GLN A 89 -0.58 -9.16 -0.21
N PHE A 90 -1.82 -8.87 0.19
CA PHE A 90 -2.18 -8.80 1.60
C PHE A 90 -2.35 -10.19 2.19
N ASP A 91 -1.93 -10.33 3.45
CA ASP A 91 -2.06 -11.59 4.19
C ASP A 91 -3.49 -11.69 4.75
N ALA A 92 -4.28 -12.64 4.25
CA ALA A 92 -5.66 -12.83 4.66
C ALA A 92 -5.79 -13.26 6.14
N THR A 93 -4.70 -13.69 6.77
CA THR A 93 -4.73 -14.00 8.21
C THR A 93 -4.62 -12.75 9.06
N LEU A 94 -4.18 -11.62 8.48
CA LEU A 94 -3.99 -10.35 9.18
C LEU A 94 -5.04 -9.31 8.84
N THR A 95 -5.74 -9.48 7.73
CA THR A 95 -6.67 -8.47 7.21
C THR A 95 -8.01 -9.10 6.88
N ASP A 96 -9.07 -8.31 7.03
CA ASP A 96 -10.42 -8.76 6.74
C ASP A 96 -10.96 -8.20 5.42
N PHE A 97 -10.48 -7.03 5.00
CA PHE A 97 -10.92 -6.41 3.75
C PHE A 97 -9.93 -5.32 3.32
N VAL A 98 -10.11 -4.83 2.10
CA VAL A 98 -9.22 -3.84 1.46
C VAL A 98 -10.00 -2.58 1.14
N LEU A 99 -9.38 -1.43 1.42
CA LEU A 99 -9.91 -0.12 1.07
C LEU A 99 -9.13 0.53 -0.05
#